data_012db260088daf4a92fc3cb83985b2f2
#
_entry.id   012db260088daf4a92fc3cb83985b2f2
#
_cell.length_a   1.000
_cell.length_b   1.000
_cell.length_c   1.000
_cell.angle_alpha   90.00
_cell.angle_beta   90.00
_cell.angle_gamma   90.00
#
_symmetry.space_group_name_H-M   'P 1'
#
loop_
_entity.id
_entity.type
_entity.pdbx_description
1 polymer ?
#
loop_
_entity_poly.entity_id
_entity_poly.type
_entity_poly.pdbx_seq_one_letter_code
_entity_poly.pdbx_strand_id
1 'polypeptide(L)'
;MRILLLTLFAAQMVFAQKPARLIVFEPGHFHATLLQKEMYPELDPRVSVYAPLGPELLEYLNRVSLFNLRPANPTHWELDIHTSDHAFDEMLRDKPGNVVVFSGKNRGKIDRIVASIDAGLNVLADKPWIITSDEMPKLERALDLAEKKHVAAYDIMTERYEAVSQVERVLVNTPDVFGKQVAGDAANPGVTARTVHHIMKVVAGVPLKRPVWFFDVDDYGEGLADVGTHPVDLIQWTMFPDQMLDYRKDVRMISGRHERLRISDKQFADVTGVTKFPASLQKHIRDGALDLYCNNYIEYLLRGVHVKLDVLWKWEAPAGTGDVYEASFRGTLANIELRQGAAEKYAMEVYVVPATSARAQVFAALDRAIAGMQQRWPGISASRTATEAHIVIPEKFNVGHEEHFAQVAKHFFDYVKSPASIPGWEKSYMLAKYYVTTKGVELARK
;
A
#
# COMPACT_ATOMS: atom_id res chain seq x y z
N MET A 1 60.66 38.78 1.92
CA MET A 1 59.48 38.67 2.76
C MET A 1 58.59 37.62 2.11
N ARG A 2 58.67 36.34 2.52
CA ARG A 2 57.88 35.22 1.96
C ARG A 2 56.69 35.01 2.87
N ILE A 3 55.46 35.22 2.33
CA ILE A 3 54.19 34.97 3.02
C ILE A 3 53.87 33.51 2.82
N LEU A 4 53.85 32.74 3.93
CA LEU A 4 53.39 31.36 3.97
C LEU A 4 51.88 31.39 4.11
N LEU A 5 51.12 30.95 3.07
CA LEU A 5 49.70 30.68 3.17
C LEU A 5 49.52 29.30 3.82
N LEU A 6 49.04 29.27 5.06
CA LEU A 6 48.51 28.04 5.68
C LEU A 6 47.07 27.82 5.18
N THR A 7 46.88 26.84 4.33
CA THR A 7 45.56 26.30 3.98
C THR A 7 45.11 25.36 5.09
N LEU A 8 44.12 25.79 5.90
CA LEU A 8 43.42 24.92 6.82
C LEU A 8 42.50 23.99 6.01
N PHE A 9 42.85 22.70 5.94
CA PHE A 9 41.97 21.64 5.53
C PHE A 9 41.03 21.34 6.71
N ALA A 10 39.77 21.84 6.68
CA ALA A 10 38.73 21.38 7.57
C ALA A 10 38.29 19.99 7.10
N ALA A 11 38.82 18.95 7.74
CA ALA A 11 38.28 17.60 7.61
C ALA A 11 36.87 17.59 8.18
N GLN A 12 35.85 17.59 7.33
CA GLN A 12 34.49 17.26 7.73
C GLN A 12 34.52 15.81 8.20
N MET A 13 34.48 15.59 9.52
CA MET A 13 34.17 14.27 10.07
C MET A 13 32.73 13.92 9.65
N VAL A 14 32.59 13.10 8.64
CA VAL A 14 31.35 12.40 8.35
C VAL A 14 31.16 11.43 9.50
N PHE A 15 30.37 11.81 10.50
CA PHE A 15 29.89 10.89 11.51
C PHE A 15 29.07 9.84 10.77
N ALA A 16 29.55 8.61 10.66
CA ALA A 16 28.78 7.50 10.16
C ALA A 16 27.51 7.40 11.04
N GLN A 17 26.37 7.65 10.43
CA GLN A 17 25.08 7.53 11.13
C GLN A 17 24.96 6.08 11.59
N LYS A 18 24.61 5.86 12.87
CA LYS A 18 24.40 4.49 13.38
C LYS A 18 23.32 3.81 12.56
N PRO A 19 23.50 2.54 12.17
CA PRO A 19 22.46 1.78 11.49
C PRO A 19 21.14 1.85 12.27
N ALA A 20 20.03 1.95 11.55
CA ALA A 20 18.74 1.86 12.17
C ALA A 20 18.52 0.45 12.70
N ARG A 21 17.87 0.31 13.85
CA ARG A 21 17.56 -0.99 14.47
C ARG A 21 16.07 -1.18 14.54
N LEU A 22 15.62 -2.31 14.00
CA LEU A 22 14.22 -2.66 13.91
C LEU A 22 13.68 -3.18 15.24
N ILE A 23 12.46 -2.77 15.53
CA ILE A 23 11.57 -3.37 16.52
C ILE A 23 10.34 -3.85 15.76
N VAL A 24 10.06 -5.14 15.78
CA VAL A 24 8.87 -5.71 15.14
C VAL A 24 7.82 -5.96 16.20
N PHE A 25 6.66 -5.33 16.05
CA PHE A 25 5.57 -5.44 17.01
C PHE A 25 4.39 -6.20 16.40
N GLU A 26 3.93 -7.26 17.09
CA GLU A 26 2.81 -8.13 16.70
C GLU A 26 2.80 -8.47 15.20
N PRO A 27 3.75 -9.25 14.68
CA PRO A 27 3.91 -9.53 13.26
C PRO A 27 2.86 -10.51 12.72
N GLY A 28 1.59 -10.15 12.79
CA GLY A 28 0.46 -11.00 12.40
C GLY A 28 0.17 -11.05 10.90
N HIS A 29 0.77 -10.14 10.11
CA HIS A 29 0.69 -10.13 8.66
C HIS A 29 2.07 -10.34 8.04
N PHE A 30 2.14 -11.03 6.91
CA PHE A 30 3.41 -11.41 6.28
C PHE A 30 4.27 -10.21 5.82
N HIS A 31 3.73 -9.01 5.75
CA HIS A 31 4.47 -7.79 5.43
C HIS A 31 5.61 -7.52 6.42
N ALA A 32 5.48 -7.90 7.69
CA ALA A 32 6.58 -7.81 8.64
C ALA A 32 7.82 -8.58 8.17
N THR A 33 7.61 -9.77 7.56
CA THR A 33 8.70 -10.59 7.05
C THR A 33 9.25 -10.09 5.73
N LEU A 34 8.44 -9.44 4.88
CA LEU A 34 8.92 -8.91 3.60
C LEU A 34 9.98 -7.82 3.79
N LEU A 35 9.90 -7.03 4.86
CA LEU A 35 10.96 -6.09 5.23
C LEU A 35 12.29 -6.79 5.52
N GLN A 36 12.24 -8.03 5.99
CA GLN A 36 13.42 -8.83 6.34
C GLN A 36 13.81 -9.87 5.28
N LYS A 37 13.16 -9.83 4.12
CA LYS A 37 13.51 -10.71 3.00
C LYS A 37 14.92 -10.43 2.45
N GLU A 38 15.38 -9.20 2.54
CA GLU A 38 16.69 -8.74 2.09
C GLU A 38 17.46 -8.11 3.26
N MET A 39 18.79 -8.05 3.13
CA MET A 39 19.62 -7.26 4.05
C MET A 39 19.78 -5.84 3.50
N TYR A 40 19.70 -4.86 4.39
CA TYR A 40 19.89 -3.44 4.05
C TYR A 40 21.11 -2.92 4.78
N PRO A 41 22.04 -2.24 4.07
CA PRO A 41 23.24 -1.65 4.69
C PRO A 41 22.93 -0.64 5.79
N GLU A 42 21.73 -0.05 5.75
CA GLU A 42 21.24 0.93 6.71
C GLU A 42 20.75 0.32 8.03
N LEU A 43 20.56 -1.00 8.07
CA LEU A 43 20.00 -1.70 9.23
C LEU A 43 21.03 -2.50 10.01
N ASP A 44 20.89 -2.47 11.33
CA ASP A 44 21.52 -3.45 12.24
C ASP A 44 20.86 -4.82 12.00
N PRO A 45 21.61 -5.92 11.87
CA PRO A 45 21.04 -7.25 11.69
C PRO A 45 20.23 -7.74 12.91
N ARG A 46 20.39 -7.12 14.07
CA ARG A 46 19.63 -7.46 15.28
C ARG A 46 18.26 -6.80 15.26
N VAL A 47 17.23 -7.62 15.41
CA VAL A 47 15.83 -7.21 15.42
C VAL A 47 15.17 -7.66 16.71
N SER A 48 14.60 -6.73 17.46
CA SER A 48 13.83 -7.05 18.66
C SER A 48 12.36 -7.25 18.29
N VAL A 49 11.80 -8.39 18.70
CA VAL A 49 10.43 -8.81 18.38
C VAL A 49 9.60 -8.82 19.65
N TYR A 50 8.52 -8.05 19.68
CA TYR A 50 7.60 -7.97 20.81
C TYR A 50 6.20 -8.43 20.38
N ALA A 51 5.75 -9.55 20.93
CA ALA A 51 4.44 -10.11 20.61
C ALA A 51 3.95 -11.09 21.68
N PRO A 52 2.65 -11.32 21.83
CA PRO A 52 2.15 -12.49 22.53
C PRO A 52 2.64 -13.79 21.88
N LEU A 53 2.83 -14.83 22.67
CA LEU A 53 3.09 -16.15 22.12
C LEU A 53 1.84 -16.68 21.40
N GLY A 54 1.97 -16.93 20.11
CA GLY A 54 0.82 -17.36 19.29
C GLY A 54 1.23 -17.78 17.89
N PRO A 55 0.27 -18.26 17.09
CA PRO A 55 0.53 -18.76 15.73
C PRO A 55 1.13 -17.69 14.82
N GLU A 56 0.75 -16.43 14.96
CA GLU A 56 1.26 -15.32 14.16
C GLU A 56 2.76 -15.10 14.39
N LEU A 57 3.21 -15.11 15.65
CA LEU A 57 4.63 -15.01 15.98
C LEU A 57 5.41 -16.21 15.41
N LEU A 58 4.87 -17.44 15.56
CA LEU A 58 5.52 -18.63 15.03
C LEU A 58 5.66 -18.60 13.50
N GLU A 59 4.62 -18.13 12.79
CA GLU A 59 4.66 -17.96 11.34
C GLU A 59 5.74 -16.95 10.92
N TYR A 60 5.83 -15.82 11.62
CA TYR A 60 6.85 -14.81 11.38
C TYR A 60 8.27 -15.40 11.60
N LEU A 61 8.51 -16.05 12.70
CA LEU A 61 9.82 -16.67 13.03
C LEU A 61 10.23 -17.71 11.98
N ASN A 62 9.28 -18.54 11.55
CA ASN A 62 9.50 -19.53 10.51
C ASN A 62 9.94 -18.87 9.18
N ARG A 63 9.26 -17.81 8.74
CA ARG A 63 9.61 -17.12 7.51
C ARG A 63 10.97 -16.45 7.56
N VAL A 64 11.31 -15.76 8.65
CA VAL A 64 12.64 -15.16 8.81
C VAL A 64 13.73 -16.23 8.83
N SER A 65 13.47 -17.36 9.51
CA SER A 65 14.40 -18.51 9.49
C SER A 65 14.62 -19.05 8.06
N LEU A 66 13.55 -19.17 7.26
CA LEU A 66 13.67 -19.59 5.86
C LEU A 66 14.51 -18.60 5.03
N PHE A 67 14.39 -17.29 5.28
CA PHE A 67 15.23 -16.29 4.59
C PHE A 67 16.70 -16.41 5.00
N ASN A 68 16.99 -16.68 6.28
CA ASN A 68 18.35 -16.90 6.76
C ASN A 68 18.97 -18.19 6.20
N LEU A 69 18.17 -19.23 5.93
CA LEU A 69 18.64 -20.54 5.52
C LEU A 69 18.55 -20.81 4.01
N ARG A 70 17.93 -19.93 3.23
CA ARG A 70 17.78 -20.15 1.79
C ARG A 70 19.14 -20.23 1.08
N PRO A 71 19.28 -21.10 0.03
CA PRO A 71 20.55 -21.28 -0.68
C PRO A 71 21.01 -20.03 -1.46
N ALA A 72 20.07 -19.26 -1.99
CA ALA A 72 20.35 -18.06 -2.78
C ALA A 72 20.09 -16.81 -1.95
N ASN A 73 21.05 -15.90 -1.87
CA ASN A 73 20.99 -14.65 -1.14
C ASN A 73 20.45 -14.79 0.30
N PRO A 74 21.08 -15.68 1.15
CA PRO A 74 20.65 -15.85 2.53
C PRO A 74 20.76 -14.52 3.28
N THR A 75 19.80 -14.30 4.19
CA THR A 75 19.90 -13.21 5.16
C THR A 75 20.61 -13.72 6.44
N HIS A 76 20.88 -12.82 7.37
CA HIS A 76 21.50 -13.17 8.66
C HIS A 76 20.91 -12.32 9.79
N TRP A 77 19.58 -12.26 9.84
CA TRP A 77 18.87 -11.57 10.92
C TRP A 77 19.04 -12.29 12.24
N GLU A 78 19.36 -11.54 13.28
CA GLU A 78 19.47 -12.00 14.66
C GLU A 78 18.25 -11.51 15.42
N LEU A 79 17.37 -12.44 15.84
CA LEU A 79 16.11 -12.10 16.51
C LEU A 79 16.26 -12.18 18.02
N ASP A 80 15.90 -11.08 18.70
CA ASP A 80 15.74 -10.98 20.14
C ASP A 80 14.24 -10.97 20.46
N ILE A 81 13.71 -12.08 21.02
CA ILE A 81 12.28 -12.35 21.07
C ILE A 81 11.75 -12.16 22.49
N HIS A 82 10.80 -11.24 22.65
CA HIS A 82 10.12 -10.92 23.89
C HIS A 82 8.64 -11.32 23.78
N THR A 83 8.24 -12.36 24.51
CA THR A 83 6.86 -12.86 24.51
C THR A 83 6.14 -12.41 25.79
N SER A 84 5.12 -11.58 25.63
CA SER A 84 4.35 -11.03 26.74
C SER A 84 2.97 -10.57 26.28
N ASP A 85 1.97 -10.68 27.16
CA ASP A 85 0.65 -10.06 26.97
C ASP A 85 0.71 -8.53 27.13
N HIS A 86 1.81 -7.99 27.67
CA HIS A 86 2.11 -6.57 27.82
C HIS A 86 3.22 -6.11 26.85
N ALA A 87 3.38 -6.81 25.74
CA ALA A 87 4.47 -6.61 24.78
C ALA A 87 4.64 -5.16 24.33
N PHE A 88 3.56 -4.38 24.19
CA PHE A 88 3.63 -2.98 23.76
C PHE A 88 4.25 -2.07 24.82
N ASP A 89 3.83 -2.21 26.08
CA ASP A 89 4.36 -1.40 27.19
C ASP A 89 5.83 -1.73 27.46
N GLU A 90 6.18 -3.00 27.33
CA GLU A 90 7.57 -3.47 27.43
C GLU A 90 8.43 -2.88 26.31
N MET A 91 7.97 -2.93 25.07
CA MET A 91 8.64 -2.33 23.93
C MET A 91 8.90 -0.84 24.11
N LEU A 92 7.89 -0.09 24.58
CA LEU A 92 8.02 1.36 24.84
C LEU A 92 8.97 1.69 26.00
N ARG A 93 9.03 0.82 27.01
CA ARG A 93 9.97 0.95 28.14
C ARG A 93 11.40 0.68 27.69
N ASP A 94 11.60 -0.42 26.97
CA ASP A 94 12.92 -0.94 26.63
C ASP A 94 13.58 -0.19 25.48
N LYS A 95 12.82 0.22 24.45
CA LYS A 95 13.26 0.92 23.24
C LYS A 95 14.58 0.38 22.67
N PRO A 96 14.65 -0.90 22.33
CA PRO A 96 15.91 -1.54 21.90
C PRO A 96 16.36 -1.12 20.49
N GLY A 97 15.53 -0.37 19.78
CA GLY A 97 15.78 0.15 18.43
C GLY A 97 15.20 1.55 18.24
N ASN A 98 15.24 2.04 17.01
CA ASN A 98 14.72 3.36 16.64
C ASN A 98 13.68 3.34 15.50
N VAL A 99 13.32 2.16 15.01
CA VAL A 99 12.29 1.95 13.98
C VAL A 99 11.34 0.86 14.44
N VAL A 100 10.06 1.21 14.59
CA VAL A 100 9.00 0.24 14.89
C VAL A 100 8.26 -0.15 13.62
N VAL A 101 8.11 -1.45 13.41
CA VAL A 101 7.32 -2.04 12.32
C VAL A 101 6.02 -2.58 12.88
N PHE A 102 4.88 -2.06 12.43
CA PHE A 102 3.55 -2.56 12.76
C PHE A 102 2.97 -3.34 11.59
N SER A 103 2.66 -4.60 11.82
CA SER A 103 2.06 -5.47 10.79
C SER A 103 1.09 -6.48 11.40
N GLY A 104 0.30 -6.05 12.37
CA GLY A 104 -0.70 -6.85 13.08
C GLY A 104 -2.11 -6.33 12.89
N LYS A 105 -2.95 -6.56 13.92
CA LYS A 105 -4.34 -6.10 13.96
C LYS A 105 -4.47 -4.60 13.76
N ASN A 106 -5.55 -4.19 13.10
CA ASN A 106 -5.79 -2.78 12.78
C ASN A 106 -6.48 -2.01 13.91
N ARG A 107 -7.35 -2.70 14.69
CA ARG A 107 -7.98 -2.07 15.86
C ARG A 107 -6.94 -1.58 16.86
N GLY A 108 -7.01 -0.29 17.20
CA GLY A 108 -6.10 0.35 18.15
C GLY A 108 -4.66 0.53 17.63
N LYS A 109 -4.37 0.21 16.37
CA LYS A 109 -3.05 0.42 15.77
C LYS A 109 -2.64 1.88 15.83
N ILE A 110 -3.56 2.81 15.54
CA ILE A 110 -3.26 4.24 15.55
C ILE A 110 -2.83 4.76 16.92
N ASP A 111 -3.39 4.23 18.01
CA ASP A 111 -3.00 4.63 19.38
C ASP A 111 -1.55 4.17 19.66
N ARG A 112 -1.18 2.98 19.21
CA ARG A 112 0.18 2.44 19.33
C ARG A 112 1.17 3.22 18.46
N ILE A 113 0.77 3.61 17.24
CA ILE A 113 1.56 4.48 16.36
C ILE A 113 1.82 5.83 17.04
N VAL A 114 0.79 6.50 17.56
CA VAL A 114 0.91 7.78 18.29
C VAL A 114 1.87 7.66 19.46
N ALA A 115 1.73 6.60 20.28
CA ALA A 115 2.58 6.39 21.46
C ALA A 115 4.05 6.12 21.06
N SER A 116 4.28 5.37 19.97
CA SER A 116 5.64 5.12 19.45
C SER A 116 6.30 6.39 18.93
N ILE A 117 5.57 7.20 18.18
CA ILE A 117 6.06 8.51 17.70
C ILE A 117 6.34 9.44 18.88
N ASP A 118 5.46 9.49 19.88
CA ASP A 118 5.69 10.31 21.09
C ASP A 118 6.93 9.88 21.87
N ALA A 119 7.22 8.59 21.88
CA ALA A 119 8.45 8.02 22.42
C ALA A 119 9.71 8.30 21.57
N GLY A 120 9.59 8.97 20.42
CA GLY A 120 10.69 9.34 19.52
C GLY A 120 11.12 8.23 18.57
N LEU A 121 10.26 7.25 18.31
CA LEU A 121 10.52 6.14 17.38
C LEU A 121 10.02 6.47 15.97
N ASN A 122 10.80 6.10 14.95
CA ASN A 122 10.30 6.09 13.58
C ASN A 122 9.32 4.93 13.41
N VAL A 123 8.32 5.11 12.57
CA VAL A 123 7.25 4.13 12.38
C VAL A 123 7.09 3.77 10.92
N LEU A 124 7.22 2.49 10.60
CA LEU A 124 6.77 1.90 9.35
C LEU A 124 5.59 0.98 9.67
N ALA A 125 4.39 1.35 9.24
CA ALA A 125 3.21 0.58 9.58
C ALA A 125 2.46 0.10 8.34
N ASP A 126 2.01 -1.15 8.40
CA ASP A 126 1.15 -1.73 7.38
C ASP A 126 -0.21 -1.01 7.35
N LYS A 127 -0.73 -0.83 6.15
CA LYS A 127 -2.07 -0.27 5.94
C LYS A 127 -3.15 -1.28 6.41
N PRO A 128 -4.32 -0.83 6.87
CA PRO A 128 -4.67 0.55 7.22
C PRO A 128 -4.14 0.96 8.60
N TRP A 129 -3.94 2.26 8.81
CA TRP A 129 -3.60 2.81 10.12
C TRP A 129 -4.85 3.03 10.98
N ILE A 130 -5.98 3.33 10.34
CA ILE A 130 -7.30 3.48 10.96
C ILE A 130 -8.34 2.72 10.14
N ILE A 131 -9.37 2.21 10.79
CA ILE A 131 -10.47 1.46 10.15
C ILE A 131 -11.84 2.13 10.32
N THR A 132 -11.92 3.18 11.12
CA THR A 132 -13.14 3.95 11.37
C THR A 132 -12.90 5.45 11.24
N SER A 133 -13.93 6.21 10.88
CA SER A 133 -13.82 7.64 10.62
C SER A 133 -13.64 8.50 11.89
N ASP A 134 -14.03 8.00 13.03
CA ASP A 134 -13.81 8.64 14.35
C ASP A 134 -12.34 8.61 14.79
N GLU A 135 -11.51 7.77 14.18
CA GLU A 135 -10.06 7.73 14.42
C GLU A 135 -9.27 8.80 13.62
N MET A 136 -9.91 9.52 12.66
CA MET A 136 -9.24 10.57 11.87
C MET A 136 -8.47 11.60 12.72
N PRO A 137 -9.00 12.11 13.85
CA PRO A 137 -8.22 13.03 14.69
C PRO A 137 -6.93 12.43 15.27
N LYS A 138 -6.92 11.12 15.51
CA LYS A 138 -5.70 10.41 15.98
C LYS A 138 -4.68 10.30 14.85
N LEU A 139 -5.13 10.04 13.62
CA LEU A 139 -4.25 10.01 12.46
C LEU A 139 -3.61 11.38 12.20
N GLU A 140 -4.39 12.46 12.24
CA GLU A 140 -3.85 13.82 12.14
C GLU A 140 -2.80 14.07 13.20
N ARG A 141 -3.13 13.76 14.47
CA ARG A 141 -2.19 13.89 15.60
C ARG A 141 -0.91 13.08 15.38
N ALA A 142 -1.00 11.85 14.87
CA ALA A 142 0.18 11.01 14.60
C ALA A 142 1.13 11.68 13.62
N LEU A 143 0.60 12.20 12.51
CA LEU A 143 1.39 12.83 11.46
C LEU A 143 1.96 14.20 11.90
N ASP A 144 1.17 15.02 12.62
CA ASP A 144 1.64 16.29 13.22
C ASP A 144 2.76 16.04 14.24
N LEU A 145 2.59 14.99 15.04
CA LEU A 145 3.57 14.62 16.07
C LEU A 145 4.88 14.12 15.45
N ALA A 146 4.80 13.34 14.36
CA ALA A 146 5.98 12.88 13.63
C ALA A 146 6.80 14.05 13.09
N GLU A 147 6.17 15.04 12.48
CA GLU A 147 6.82 16.28 12.03
C GLU A 147 7.48 17.01 13.21
N LYS A 148 6.75 17.20 14.32
CA LYS A 148 7.24 17.89 15.52
C LYS A 148 8.41 17.16 16.18
N LYS A 149 8.40 15.83 16.19
CA LYS A 149 9.45 15.00 16.82
C LYS A 149 10.61 14.70 15.87
N HIS A 150 10.52 15.13 14.61
CA HIS A 150 11.51 14.85 13.56
C HIS A 150 11.77 13.35 13.40
N VAL A 151 10.70 12.54 13.35
CA VAL A 151 10.75 11.11 13.08
C VAL A 151 9.97 10.79 11.81
N ALA A 152 10.39 9.76 11.09
CA ALA A 152 9.65 9.25 9.94
C ALA A 152 8.45 8.43 10.40
N ALA A 153 7.28 8.70 9.82
CA ALA A 153 6.07 7.93 10.00
C ALA A 153 5.44 7.68 8.63
N TYR A 154 5.45 6.42 8.18
CA TYR A 154 5.13 6.07 6.80
C TYR A 154 4.32 4.79 6.72
N ASP A 155 3.32 4.76 5.82
CA ASP A 155 2.57 3.55 5.54
C ASP A 155 3.09 2.79 4.31
N ILE A 156 2.80 1.50 4.28
CA ILE A 156 3.33 0.61 3.26
C ILE A 156 2.42 0.63 2.04
N MET A 157 2.81 1.41 1.02
CA MET A 157 2.09 1.57 -0.25
C MET A 157 2.94 1.06 -1.41
N THR A 158 2.91 -0.24 -1.65
CA THR A 158 3.77 -0.94 -2.62
C THR A 158 3.39 -0.68 -4.08
N GLU A 159 2.11 -0.46 -4.39
CA GLU A 159 1.60 -0.37 -5.76
C GLU A 159 2.06 0.89 -6.52
N ARG A 160 2.51 1.93 -5.80
CA ARG A 160 3.17 3.09 -6.44
C ARG A 160 4.49 2.73 -7.12
N TYR A 161 5.08 1.60 -6.78
CA TYR A 161 6.36 1.12 -7.33
C TYR A 161 6.18 0.20 -8.54
N GLU A 162 4.97 -0.24 -8.83
CA GLU A 162 4.68 -1.01 -10.02
C GLU A 162 4.92 -0.19 -11.29
N ALA A 163 5.64 -0.77 -12.24
CA ALA A 163 5.97 -0.08 -13.50
C ALA A 163 4.70 0.37 -14.25
N VAL A 164 3.65 -0.45 -14.23
CA VAL A 164 2.35 -0.15 -14.85
C VAL A 164 1.69 1.08 -14.23
N SER A 165 1.64 1.17 -12.89
CA SER A 165 1.09 2.33 -12.16
C SER A 165 1.89 3.62 -12.44
N GLN A 166 3.22 3.48 -12.53
CA GLN A 166 4.10 4.61 -12.83
C GLN A 166 3.95 5.09 -14.27
N VAL A 167 3.82 4.19 -15.24
CA VAL A 167 3.57 4.51 -16.65
C VAL A 167 2.20 5.15 -16.83
N GLU A 168 1.15 4.60 -16.17
CA GLU A 168 -0.18 5.23 -16.14
C GLU A 168 -0.11 6.66 -15.64
N ARG A 169 0.55 6.89 -14.48
CA ARG A 169 0.73 8.24 -13.93
C ARG A 169 1.43 9.18 -14.90
N VAL A 170 2.48 8.74 -15.59
CA VAL A 170 3.17 9.57 -16.59
C VAL A 170 2.24 9.95 -17.73
N LEU A 171 1.46 8.99 -18.25
CA LEU A 171 0.57 9.23 -19.38
C LEU A 171 -0.61 10.14 -19.02
N VAL A 172 -1.22 9.97 -17.85
CA VAL A 172 -2.28 10.86 -17.33
C VAL A 172 -1.76 12.29 -17.15
N ASN A 173 -0.49 12.45 -16.83
CA ASN A 173 0.15 13.75 -16.65
C ASN A 173 0.92 14.25 -17.89
N THR A 174 0.67 13.66 -19.07
CA THR A 174 1.19 14.13 -20.36
C THR A 174 0.08 14.83 -21.13
N PRO A 175 -0.01 16.18 -21.10
CA PRO A 175 -1.15 16.93 -21.65
C PRO A 175 -1.40 16.69 -23.13
N ASP A 176 -0.36 16.45 -23.92
CA ASP A 176 -0.48 16.18 -25.37
C ASP A 176 -1.10 14.80 -25.67
N VAL A 177 -1.03 13.86 -24.71
CA VAL A 177 -1.64 12.51 -24.80
C VAL A 177 -3.02 12.52 -24.15
N PHE A 178 -3.12 12.93 -22.89
CA PHE A 178 -4.33 12.84 -22.07
C PHE A 178 -5.29 14.01 -22.27
N GLY A 179 -4.76 15.20 -22.52
CA GLY A 179 -5.51 16.44 -22.46
C GLY A 179 -5.69 16.91 -21.03
N LYS A 180 -6.94 17.29 -20.69
CA LYS A 180 -7.34 17.67 -19.33
C LYS A 180 -8.22 16.58 -18.73
N GLN A 181 -8.10 16.37 -17.42
CA GLN A 181 -8.98 15.46 -16.69
C GLN A 181 -10.45 15.86 -16.87
N VAL A 182 -11.30 14.93 -17.28
CA VAL A 182 -12.74 15.10 -17.36
C VAL A 182 -13.34 14.96 -15.97
N ALA A 183 -14.15 15.93 -15.55
CA ALA A 183 -14.81 15.87 -14.24
C ALA A 183 -15.75 14.66 -14.11
N GLY A 184 -16.50 14.37 -15.16
CA GLY A 184 -17.49 13.30 -15.17
C GLY A 184 -18.71 13.56 -14.29
N ASP A 185 -19.57 12.57 -14.22
CA ASP A 185 -20.77 12.51 -13.38
C ASP A 185 -21.04 11.06 -12.95
N ALA A 186 -22.15 10.79 -12.26
CA ALA A 186 -22.48 9.45 -11.78
C ALA A 186 -22.70 8.43 -12.91
N ALA A 187 -23.23 8.85 -14.06
CA ALA A 187 -23.44 7.98 -15.22
C ALA A 187 -22.14 7.71 -16.00
N ASN A 188 -21.25 8.71 -16.02
CA ASN A 188 -19.98 8.68 -16.73
C ASN A 188 -18.87 9.27 -15.86
N PRO A 189 -18.36 8.55 -14.86
CA PRO A 189 -17.35 9.07 -13.95
C PRO A 189 -16.08 9.53 -14.67
N GLY A 190 -15.40 10.50 -14.09
CA GLY A 190 -14.09 10.97 -14.60
C GLY A 190 -12.98 9.96 -14.32
N VAL A 191 -13.14 9.16 -13.24
CA VAL A 191 -12.26 8.04 -12.91
C VAL A 191 -13.10 6.86 -12.45
N THR A 192 -12.79 5.67 -12.95
CA THR A 192 -13.31 4.40 -12.42
C THR A 192 -12.15 3.52 -12.00
N ALA A 193 -12.31 2.80 -10.89
CA ALA A 193 -11.37 1.79 -10.48
C ALA A 193 -12.12 0.60 -9.89
N ARG A 194 -11.57 -0.59 -10.07
CA ARG A 194 -12.11 -1.83 -9.55
C ARG A 194 -10.98 -2.76 -9.16
N THR A 195 -11.09 -3.34 -7.97
CA THR A 195 -10.18 -4.39 -7.52
C THR A 195 -10.95 -5.62 -7.08
N VAL A 196 -10.43 -6.80 -7.39
CA VAL A 196 -11.01 -8.09 -6.98
C VAL A 196 -9.92 -8.90 -6.31
N HIS A 197 -10.09 -9.16 -5.03
CA HIS A 197 -9.20 -9.99 -4.22
C HIS A 197 -9.82 -11.34 -3.90
N HIS A 198 -8.99 -12.27 -3.45
CA HIS A 198 -9.44 -13.62 -3.12
C HIS A 198 -8.99 -14.01 -1.71
N ILE A 199 -9.91 -14.63 -0.94
CA ILE A 199 -9.63 -15.11 0.42
C ILE A 199 -8.66 -16.29 0.36
N MET A 200 -9.02 -17.30 -0.42
CA MET A 200 -8.16 -18.44 -0.70
C MET A 200 -7.20 -18.10 -1.82
N LYS A 201 -5.93 -18.20 -1.53
CA LYS A 201 -4.83 -18.02 -2.49
C LYS A 201 -3.80 -19.12 -2.32
N VAL A 202 -3.15 -19.49 -3.41
CA VAL A 202 -1.97 -20.32 -3.40
C VAL A 202 -0.78 -19.43 -3.77
N VAL A 203 0.19 -19.30 -2.86
CA VAL A 203 1.40 -18.51 -3.05
C VAL A 203 2.59 -19.45 -3.06
N ALA A 204 3.34 -19.48 -4.15
CA ALA A 204 4.47 -20.40 -4.34
C ALA A 204 4.09 -21.88 -4.09
N GLY A 205 2.89 -22.30 -4.52
CA GLY A 205 2.40 -23.67 -4.35
C GLY A 205 1.83 -24.00 -2.97
N VAL A 206 1.80 -23.05 -2.03
CA VAL A 206 1.32 -23.25 -0.66
C VAL A 206 0.07 -22.39 -0.41
N PRO A 207 -1.04 -22.95 0.11
CA PRO A 207 -2.20 -22.17 0.50
C PRO A 207 -1.83 -21.10 1.54
N LEU A 208 -2.23 -19.85 1.26
CA LEU A 208 -1.99 -18.73 2.17
C LEU A 208 -2.86 -18.89 3.42
N LYS A 209 -2.22 -18.95 4.59
CA LYS A 209 -2.93 -18.92 5.87
C LYS A 209 -3.32 -17.49 6.24
N ARG A 210 -4.54 -17.36 6.76
CA ARG A 210 -5.08 -16.10 7.26
C ARG A 210 -5.21 -16.16 8.78
N PRO A 211 -4.80 -15.13 9.52
CA PRO A 211 -5.08 -15.09 10.96
C PRO A 211 -6.58 -14.98 11.20
N VAL A 212 -7.04 -15.48 12.34
CA VAL A 212 -8.47 -15.46 12.70
C VAL A 212 -9.06 -14.05 12.69
N TRP A 213 -8.31 -13.07 13.19
CA TRP A 213 -8.74 -11.67 13.27
C TRP A 213 -8.96 -11.01 11.89
N PHE A 214 -8.41 -11.56 10.80
CA PHE A 214 -8.71 -11.12 9.44
C PHE A 214 -10.22 -11.19 9.13
N PHE A 215 -10.93 -12.12 9.76
CA PHE A 215 -12.36 -12.33 9.57
C PHE A 215 -13.25 -11.52 10.52
N ASP A 216 -12.66 -10.75 11.44
CA ASP A 216 -13.40 -9.82 12.30
C ASP A 216 -13.26 -8.39 11.73
N VAL A 217 -14.32 -7.89 11.08
CA VAL A 217 -14.33 -6.53 10.51
C VAL A 217 -14.15 -5.42 11.57
N ASP A 218 -14.34 -5.73 12.84
CA ASP A 218 -14.08 -4.78 13.93
C ASP A 218 -12.60 -4.75 14.34
N ASP A 219 -11.84 -5.81 14.04
CA ASP A 219 -10.39 -5.89 14.28
C ASP A 219 -9.58 -5.56 13.02
N TYR A 220 -10.09 -5.94 11.85
CA TYR A 220 -9.40 -5.82 10.57
C TYR A 220 -9.86 -4.63 9.73
N GLY A 221 -11.16 -4.32 9.75
CA GLY A 221 -11.83 -3.40 8.85
C GLY A 221 -12.54 -4.11 7.70
N GLU A 222 -13.43 -3.38 7.01
CA GLU A 222 -14.05 -3.88 5.78
C GLU A 222 -13.06 -3.79 4.61
N GLY A 223 -13.37 -4.43 3.47
CA GLY A 223 -12.50 -4.48 2.30
C GLY A 223 -12.01 -3.12 1.81
N LEU A 224 -12.86 -2.08 1.90
CA LEU A 224 -12.47 -0.71 1.54
C LEU A 224 -11.40 -0.15 2.49
N ALA A 225 -11.50 -0.42 3.78
CA ALA A 225 -10.51 0.04 4.75
C ALA A 225 -9.17 -0.69 4.60
N ASP A 226 -9.19 -1.94 4.13
CA ASP A 226 -7.99 -2.75 3.88
C ASP A 226 -7.41 -2.49 2.48
N VAL A 227 -7.80 -3.30 1.50
CA VAL A 227 -7.22 -3.26 0.15
C VAL A 227 -7.66 -2.03 -0.64
N GLY A 228 -8.80 -1.44 -0.29
CA GLY A 228 -9.27 -0.19 -0.91
C GLY A 228 -8.34 1.01 -0.67
N THR A 229 -7.44 0.94 0.30
CA THR A 229 -6.40 1.96 0.49
C THR A 229 -5.50 2.10 -0.73
N HIS A 230 -5.16 1.01 -1.41
CA HIS A 230 -4.31 1.03 -2.61
C HIS A 230 -4.94 1.79 -3.78
N PRO A 231 -6.14 1.44 -4.29
CA PRO A 231 -6.74 2.20 -5.40
C PRO A 231 -7.05 3.65 -5.04
N VAL A 232 -7.46 3.95 -3.80
CA VAL A 232 -7.66 5.35 -3.39
C VAL A 232 -6.35 6.12 -3.44
N ASP A 233 -5.26 5.51 -2.97
CA ASP A 233 -3.93 6.10 -3.01
C ASP A 233 -3.45 6.32 -4.45
N LEU A 234 -3.55 5.31 -5.31
CA LEU A 234 -3.16 5.39 -6.72
C LEU A 234 -3.94 6.45 -7.48
N ILE A 235 -5.26 6.55 -7.26
CA ILE A 235 -6.10 7.56 -7.92
C ILE A 235 -5.61 8.97 -7.60
N GLN A 236 -5.43 9.31 -6.32
CA GLN A 236 -4.99 10.65 -5.94
C GLN A 236 -3.54 10.93 -6.37
N TRP A 237 -2.65 9.94 -6.28
CA TRP A 237 -1.26 10.01 -6.67
C TRP A 237 -1.07 10.17 -8.18
N THR A 238 -1.96 9.55 -8.97
CA THR A 238 -1.97 9.67 -10.44
C THR A 238 -2.54 11.01 -10.89
N MET A 239 -3.67 11.44 -10.31
CA MET A 239 -4.36 12.66 -10.75
C MET A 239 -3.67 13.96 -10.33
N PHE A 240 -3.06 13.98 -9.16
CA PHE A 240 -2.55 15.21 -8.54
C PHE A 240 -1.10 15.06 -8.09
N PRO A 241 -0.16 14.72 -9.02
CA PRO A 241 1.22 14.42 -8.65
C PRO A 241 1.85 15.56 -7.84
N ASP A 242 2.37 15.19 -6.66
CA ASP A 242 3.13 16.07 -5.78
C ASP A 242 2.38 17.31 -5.27
N GLN A 243 1.02 17.29 -5.32
CA GLN A 243 0.16 18.38 -4.88
C GLN A 243 -0.43 18.10 -3.50
N MET A 244 -0.52 19.13 -2.67
CA MET A 244 -1.20 19.05 -1.38
C MET A 244 -2.71 18.84 -1.58
N LEU A 245 -3.30 17.90 -0.87
CA LEU A 245 -4.75 17.67 -0.80
C LEU A 245 -5.27 18.06 0.59
N ASP A 246 -6.31 18.86 0.64
CA ASP A 246 -7.08 19.11 1.86
C ASP A 246 -8.33 18.23 1.84
N TYR A 247 -8.31 17.10 2.55
CA TYR A 247 -9.42 16.16 2.50
C TYR A 247 -10.76 16.75 2.91
N ARG A 248 -10.78 17.83 3.71
CA ARG A 248 -12.01 18.52 4.12
C ARG A 248 -12.63 19.37 3.01
N LYS A 249 -11.82 19.80 2.03
CA LYS A 249 -12.24 20.65 0.91
C LYS A 249 -12.24 19.93 -0.42
N ASP A 250 -11.19 19.12 -0.66
CA ASP A 250 -10.93 18.49 -1.94
C ASP A 250 -11.70 17.16 -2.11
N VAL A 251 -12.16 16.54 -1.00
CA VAL A 251 -12.90 15.29 -1.02
C VAL A 251 -14.34 15.49 -0.56
N ARG A 252 -15.30 15.01 -1.35
CA ARG A 252 -16.71 14.95 -0.99
C ARG A 252 -17.27 13.56 -1.28
N MET A 253 -17.54 12.80 -0.24
CA MET A 253 -18.20 11.50 -0.38
C MET A 253 -19.63 11.68 -0.90
N ILE A 254 -20.04 10.82 -1.83
CA ILE A 254 -21.38 10.83 -2.44
C ILE A 254 -22.19 9.66 -1.92
N SER A 255 -21.65 8.44 -2.06
CA SER A 255 -22.34 7.21 -1.66
C SER A 255 -21.35 6.16 -1.14
N GLY A 256 -21.88 5.27 -0.33
CA GLY A 256 -21.22 4.05 0.11
C GLY A 256 -22.23 2.93 0.19
N ARG A 257 -21.88 1.75 -0.29
CA ARG A 257 -22.66 0.52 -0.17
C ARG A 257 -21.70 -0.64 0.09
N HIS A 258 -22.14 -1.59 0.89
CA HIS A 258 -21.37 -2.80 1.12
C HIS A 258 -22.21 -4.08 0.91
N GLU A 259 -21.54 -5.16 0.63
CA GLU A 259 -22.11 -6.50 0.53
C GLU A 259 -21.22 -7.49 1.28
N ARG A 260 -21.85 -8.53 1.82
CA ARG A 260 -21.17 -9.59 2.54
C ARG A 260 -20.73 -10.71 1.61
N LEU A 261 -19.60 -11.31 1.92
CA LEU A 261 -19.23 -12.64 1.47
C LEU A 261 -19.55 -13.63 2.60
N ARG A 262 -20.29 -14.69 2.30
CA ARG A 262 -20.59 -15.73 3.28
C ARG A 262 -19.51 -16.79 3.29
N ILE A 263 -18.94 -17.05 4.46
CA ILE A 263 -17.86 -18.00 4.68
C ILE A 263 -18.39 -19.15 5.54
N SER A 264 -18.32 -20.37 5.02
CA SER A 264 -18.69 -21.58 5.77
C SER A 264 -17.59 -21.99 6.76
N ASP A 265 -17.94 -22.84 7.76
CA ASP A 265 -16.98 -23.43 8.68
C ASP A 265 -15.81 -24.09 7.94
N LYS A 266 -16.12 -24.84 6.88
CA LYS A 266 -15.09 -25.50 6.07
C LYS A 266 -14.15 -24.49 5.42
N GLN A 267 -14.67 -23.46 4.77
CA GLN A 267 -13.88 -22.41 4.14
C GLN A 267 -13.01 -21.68 5.17
N PHE A 268 -13.57 -21.37 6.33
CA PHE A 268 -12.82 -20.75 7.42
C PHE A 268 -11.68 -21.65 7.89
N ALA A 269 -11.94 -22.95 8.11
CA ALA A 269 -10.93 -23.92 8.52
C ALA A 269 -9.82 -24.08 7.46
N ASP A 270 -10.16 -24.09 6.18
CA ASP A 270 -9.20 -24.25 5.08
C ASP A 270 -8.11 -23.15 5.10
N VAL A 271 -8.49 -21.91 5.43
CA VAL A 271 -7.56 -20.77 5.40
C VAL A 271 -6.99 -20.36 6.76
N THR A 272 -7.66 -20.70 7.87
CA THR A 272 -7.18 -20.36 9.21
C THR A 272 -6.52 -21.55 9.93
N GLY A 273 -6.88 -22.77 9.57
CA GLY A 273 -6.54 -23.99 10.32
C GLY A 273 -7.41 -24.20 11.57
N VAL A 274 -8.39 -23.31 11.84
CA VAL A 274 -9.29 -23.40 13.00
C VAL A 274 -10.62 -23.98 12.57
N THR A 275 -11.02 -25.11 13.14
CA THR A 275 -12.14 -25.93 12.68
C THR A 275 -13.52 -25.36 13.00
N LYS A 276 -13.65 -24.41 13.93
CA LYS A 276 -14.89 -23.77 14.32
C LYS A 276 -14.68 -22.29 14.49
N PHE A 277 -15.71 -21.50 14.22
CA PHE A 277 -15.68 -20.07 14.50
C PHE A 277 -15.46 -19.80 15.99
N PRO A 278 -14.43 -19.04 16.37
CA PRO A 278 -14.18 -18.70 17.78
C PRO A 278 -15.24 -17.75 18.33
N ALA A 279 -15.28 -17.61 19.65
CA ALA A 279 -16.24 -16.75 20.36
C ALA A 279 -16.22 -15.29 19.86
N SER A 280 -15.05 -14.75 19.49
CA SER A 280 -14.90 -13.39 18.97
C SER A 280 -15.70 -13.13 17.69
N LEU A 281 -15.93 -14.15 16.86
CA LEU A 281 -16.66 -14.05 15.58
C LEU A 281 -18.15 -14.33 15.69
N GLN A 282 -18.66 -14.79 16.84
CA GLN A 282 -20.06 -15.20 16.99
C GLN A 282 -21.06 -14.07 16.64
N LYS A 283 -20.69 -12.82 16.90
CA LYS A 283 -21.49 -11.63 16.56
C LYS A 283 -21.74 -11.48 15.04
N HIS A 284 -20.89 -12.07 14.21
CA HIS A 284 -20.99 -12.04 12.75
C HIS A 284 -21.55 -13.33 12.14
N ILE A 285 -21.88 -14.34 12.95
CA ILE A 285 -22.46 -15.61 12.45
C ILE A 285 -23.97 -15.46 12.24
N ARG A 286 -24.42 -15.86 11.05
CA ARG A 286 -25.85 -15.94 10.69
C ARG A 286 -26.09 -17.24 9.94
N ASP A 287 -27.10 -18.02 10.35
CA ASP A 287 -27.47 -19.30 9.72
C ASP A 287 -26.24 -20.23 9.51
N GLY A 288 -25.39 -20.35 10.52
CA GLY A 288 -24.23 -21.24 10.51
C GLY A 288 -23.08 -20.80 9.59
N ALA A 289 -23.10 -19.60 9.04
CA ALA A 289 -22.02 -19.05 8.24
C ALA A 289 -21.58 -17.66 8.75
N LEU A 290 -20.32 -17.31 8.53
CA LEU A 290 -19.79 -16.00 8.83
C LEU A 290 -20.16 -15.00 7.72
N ASP A 291 -20.79 -13.90 8.08
CA ASP A 291 -21.04 -12.75 7.22
C ASP A 291 -19.83 -11.81 7.27
N LEU A 292 -18.97 -11.88 6.26
CA LEU A 292 -17.80 -11.03 6.13
C LEU A 292 -18.13 -9.85 5.20
N TYR A 293 -18.25 -8.63 5.74
CA TYR A 293 -18.47 -7.42 4.96
C TYR A 293 -17.16 -6.94 4.35
N CYS A 294 -16.89 -7.36 3.13
CA CYS A 294 -15.62 -7.10 2.43
C CYS A 294 -15.79 -6.56 1.00
N ASN A 295 -17.03 -6.53 0.47
CA ASN A 295 -17.34 -5.94 -0.82
C ASN A 295 -17.90 -4.54 -0.60
N ASN A 296 -17.17 -3.53 -1.09
CA ASN A 296 -17.53 -2.13 -0.91
C ASN A 296 -17.58 -1.42 -2.27
N TYR A 297 -18.57 -0.56 -2.41
CA TYR A 297 -18.79 0.28 -3.59
C TYR A 297 -18.93 1.71 -3.13
N ILE A 298 -18.10 2.61 -3.62
CA ILE A 298 -18.13 4.01 -3.23
C ILE A 298 -18.08 4.94 -4.43
N GLU A 299 -18.71 6.10 -4.26
CA GLU A 299 -18.56 7.23 -5.16
C GLU A 299 -18.20 8.47 -4.36
N TYR A 300 -17.26 9.25 -4.89
CA TYR A 300 -16.84 10.49 -4.26
C TYR A 300 -16.32 11.48 -5.31
N LEU A 301 -16.30 12.76 -4.96
CA LEU A 301 -15.59 13.78 -5.74
C LEU A 301 -14.21 14.02 -5.14
N LEU A 302 -13.20 14.05 -5.99
CA LEU A 302 -11.86 14.49 -5.67
C LEU A 302 -11.52 15.72 -6.52
N ARG A 303 -11.51 16.91 -5.89
CA ARG A 303 -11.41 18.21 -6.60
C ARG A 303 -12.41 18.35 -7.74
N GLY A 304 -13.64 17.93 -7.51
CA GLY A 304 -14.73 18.00 -8.50
C GLY A 304 -14.74 16.88 -9.53
N VAL A 305 -13.73 16.01 -9.57
CA VAL A 305 -13.73 14.83 -10.45
C VAL A 305 -14.51 13.70 -9.78
N HIS A 306 -15.50 13.16 -10.49
CA HIS A 306 -16.31 12.04 -10.03
C HIS A 306 -15.50 10.74 -10.13
N VAL A 307 -15.31 10.12 -9.00
CA VAL A 307 -14.60 8.84 -8.86
C VAL A 307 -15.60 7.77 -8.43
N LYS A 308 -15.58 6.63 -9.11
CA LYS A 308 -16.29 5.42 -8.73
C LYS A 308 -15.30 4.30 -8.48
N LEU A 309 -15.39 3.67 -7.30
CA LEU A 309 -14.48 2.61 -6.87
C LEU A 309 -15.26 1.41 -6.35
N ASP A 310 -14.98 0.24 -6.91
CA ASP A 310 -15.46 -1.06 -6.45
C ASP A 310 -14.30 -1.86 -5.84
N VAL A 311 -14.43 -2.23 -4.58
CA VAL A 311 -13.47 -3.08 -3.85
C VAL A 311 -14.15 -4.39 -3.53
N LEU A 312 -13.71 -5.46 -4.17
CA LEU A 312 -14.41 -6.75 -4.13
C LEU A 312 -13.52 -7.86 -3.59
N TRP A 313 -14.12 -8.75 -2.83
CA TRP A 313 -13.53 -10.00 -2.39
C TRP A 313 -14.37 -11.17 -2.84
N LYS A 314 -13.72 -12.20 -3.33
CA LYS A 314 -14.30 -13.49 -3.64
C LYS A 314 -13.62 -14.58 -2.82
N TRP A 315 -14.20 -15.77 -2.80
CA TRP A 315 -13.59 -16.88 -2.08
C TRP A 315 -12.27 -17.29 -2.73
N GLU A 316 -12.29 -17.59 -4.02
CA GLU A 316 -11.17 -18.15 -4.75
C GLU A 316 -11.16 -17.64 -6.19
N ALA A 317 -9.98 -17.43 -6.74
CA ALA A 317 -9.81 -17.08 -8.12
C ALA A 317 -10.01 -18.32 -9.03
N PRO A 318 -10.49 -18.15 -10.26
CA PRO A 318 -10.46 -19.21 -11.25
C PRO A 318 -9.05 -19.76 -11.43
N ALA A 319 -8.93 -21.06 -11.76
CA ALA A 319 -7.63 -21.71 -11.93
C ALA A 319 -6.75 -20.96 -12.93
N GLY A 320 -5.49 -20.71 -12.56
CA GLY A 320 -4.53 -19.98 -13.38
C GLY A 320 -4.69 -18.47 -13.40
N THR A 321 -5.58 -17.91 -12.56
CA THR A 321 -5.77 -16.47 -12.40
C THR A 321 -5.41 -16.02 -10.99
N GLY A 322 -5.43 -14.69 -10.76
CA GLY A 322 -5.14 -14.08 -9.47
C GLY A 322 -6.06 -12.93 -9.13
N ASP A 323 -5.58 -12.03 -8.30
CA ASP A 323 -6.25 -10.76 -8.03
C ASP A 323 -6.26 -9.90 -9.30
N VAL A 324 -7.26 -9.01 -9.39
CA VAL A 324 -7.47 -8.14 -10.54
C VAL A 324 -7.52 -6.70 -10.07
N TYR A 325 -6.84 -5.82 -10.80
CA TYR A 325 -6.99 -4.38 -10.69
C TYR A 325 -7.23 -3.76 -12.07
N GLU A 326 -8.26 -2.95 -12.18
CA GLU A 326 -8.64 -2.22 -13.38
C GLU A 326 -8.88 -0.77 -13.01
N ALA A 327 -8.42 0.16 -13.85
CA ALA A 327 -8.67 1.58 -13.68
C ALA A 327 -8.86 2.28 -15.03
N SER A 328 -9.60 3.37 -15.05
CA SER A 328 -9.73 4.23 -16.22
C SER A 328 -9.77 5.69 -15.80
N PHE A 329 -8.85 6.48 -16.33
CA PHE A 329 -8.79 7.93 -16.19
C PHE A 329 -9.25 8.56 -17.50
N ARG A 330 -10.27 9.41 -17.47
CA ARG A 330 -10.85 10.02 -18.66
C ARG A 330 -10.26 11.38 -18.92
N GLY A 331 -9.53 11.50 -20.01
CA GLY A 331 -9.00 12.76 -20.51
C GLY A 331 -9.82 13.32 -21.67
N THR A 332 -9.65 14.60 -21.96
CA THR A 332 -10.32 15.25 -23.11
C THR A 332 -9.77 14.79 -24.46
N LEU A 333 -8.55 14.24 -24.51
CA LEU A 333 -7.93 13.71 -25.74
C LEU A 333 -7.91 12.18 -25.79
N ALA A 334 -7.66 11.54 -24.66
CA ALA A 334 -7.63 10.07 -24.55
C ALA A 334 -8.02 9.63 -23.13
N ASN A 335 -8.53 8.39 -23.01
CA ASN A 335 -8.56 7.71 -21.74
C ASN A 335 -7.24 6.94 -21.58
N ILE A 336 -6.76 6.88 -20.35
CA ILE A 336 -5.67 5.97 -19.95
C ILE A 336 -6.30 4.89 -19.10
N GLU A 337 -6.09 3.63 -19.48
CA GLU A 337 -6.75 2.48 -18.86
C GLU A 337 -5.72 1.45 -18.42
N LEU A 338 -5.88 0.97 -17.18
CA LEU A 338 -5.30 -0.27 -16.70
C LEU A 338 -6.32 -1.38 -16.87
N ARG A 339 -5.94 -2.45 -17.56
CA ARG A 339 -6.76 -3.64 -17.75
C ARG A 339 -6.02 -4.86 -17.25
N GLN A 340 -6.74 -5.78 -16.62
CA GLN A 340 -6.21 -7.04 -16.11
C GLN A 340 -7.23 -8.17 -16.28
N GLY A 341 -7.86 -8.23 -17.44
CA GLY A 341 -8.89 -9.21 -17.76
C GLY A 341 -8.36 -10.47 -18.44
N ALA A 342 -9.28 -11.28 -18.92
CA ALA A 342 -8.94 -12.49 -19.67
C ALA A 342 -8.22 -12.18 -21.01
N ALA A 343 -8.51 -11.03 -21.62
CA ALA A 343 -7.83 -10.57 -22.84
C ALA A 343 -6.34 -10.30 -22.59
N GLU A 344 -5.99 -9.79 -21.44
CA GLU A 344 -4.64 -9.50 -20.96
C GLU A 344 -4.00 -10.73 -20.28
N LYS A 345 -4.65 -11.89 -20.28
CA LYS A 345 -4.21 -13.11 -19.58
C LYS A 345 -3.97 -12.86 -18.09
N TYR A 346 -4.75 -11.94 -17.51
CA TYR A 346 -4.64 -11.46 -16.12
C TYR A 346 -3.30 -10.79 -15.78
N ALA A 347 -2.49 -10.42 -16.77
CA ALA A 347 -1.41 -9.47 -16.58
C ALA A 347 -1.98 -8.05 -16.54
N MET A 348 -1.41 -7.17 -15.74
CA MET A 348 -1.81 -5.77 -15.67
C MET A 348 -1.17 -5.00 -16.82
N GLU A 349 -1.99 -4.41 -17.70
CA GLU A 349 -1.56 -3.79 -18.94
C GLU A 349 -2.12 -2.37 -19.09
N VAL A 350 -1.33 -1.47 -19.70
CA VAL A 350 -1.68 -0.05 -19.88
C VAL A 350 -2.12 0.20 -21.31
N TYR A 351 -3.26 0.88 -21.46
CA TYR A 351 -3.80 1.27 -22.74
C TYR A 351 -4.04 2.78 -22.84
N VAL A 352 -3.78 3.33 -24.01
CA VAL A 352 -4.17 4.70 -24.40
C VAL A 352 -5.29 4.57 -25.43
N VAL A 353 -6.48 5.08 -25.08
CA VAL A 353 -7.69 5.02 -25.91
C VAL A 353 -8.07 6.44 -26.35
N PRO A 354 -7.61 6.90 -27.54
CA PRO A 354 -7.84 8.25 -28.01
C PRO A 354 -9.31 8.49 -28.34
N ALA A 355 -9.80 9.69 -28.08
CA ALA A 355 -11.04 10.18 -28.71
C ALA A 355 -10.88 10.11 -30.23
N THR A 356 -11.94 9.73 -30.96
CA THR A 356 -11.88 9.50 -32.40
C THR A 356 -11.33 10.70 -33.18
N SER A 357 -11.73 11.92 -32.79
CA SER A 357 -11.27 13.17 -33.43
C SER A 357 -9.81 13.53 -33.10
N ALA A 358 -9.24 13.03 -32.01
CA ALA A 358 -7.88 13.35 -31.55
C ALA A 358 -6.85 12.26 -31.87
N ARG A 359 -7.25 11.15 -32.46
CA ARG A 359 -6.43 9.92 -32.57
C ARG A 359 -5.06 10.15 -33.18
N ALA A 360 -4.97 10.78 -34.34
CA ALA A 360 -3.69 11.01 -35.01
C ALA A 360 -2.75 11.90 -34.17
N GLN A 361 -3.29 12.94 -33.54
CA GLN A 361 -2.57 13.82 -32.65
C GLN A 361 -2.06 13.07 -31.42
N VAL A 362 -2.92 12.29 -30.77
CA VAL A 362 -2.57 11.52 -29.56
C VAL A 362 -1.50 10.48 -29.87
N PHE A 363 -1.60 9.75 -31.00
CA PHE A 363 -0.59 8.78 -31.37
C PHE A 363 0.78 9.41 -31.63
N ALA A 364 0.82 10.58 -32.29
CA ALA A 364 2.07 11.30 -32.48
C ALA A 364 2.66 11.85 -31.15
N ALA A 365 1.80 12.29 -30.22
CA ALA A 365 2.21 12.71 -28.89
C ALA A 365 2.72 11.50 -28.05
N LEU A 366 2.06 10.35 -28.17
CA LEU A 366 2.47 9.13 -27.48
C LEU A 366 3.88 8.66 -27.91
N ASP A 367 4.23 8.80 -29.21
CA ASP A 367 5.60 8.47 -29.67
C ASP A 367 6.65 9.32 -28.93
N ARG A 368 6.37 10.61 -28.77
CA ARG A 368 7.27 11.50 -28.01
C ARG A 368 7.33 11.16 -26.53
N ALA A 369 6.19 10.82 -25.93
CA ALA A 369 6.12 10.40 -24.53
C ALA A 369 6.93 9.11 -24.31
N ILE A 370 6.76 8.10 -25.17
CA ILE A 370 7.52 6.84 -25.12
C ILE A 370 9.02 7.09 -25.28
N ALA A 371 9.42 7.98 -26.19
CA ALA A 371 10.83 8.36 -26.33
C ALA A 371 11.41 8.97 -25.04
N GLY A 372 10.64 9.80 -24.34
CA GLY A 372 11.02 10.36 -23.04
C GLY A 372 11.09 9.31 -21.91
N MET A 373 10.29 8.26 -21.99
CA MET A 373 10.26 7.17 -20.99
C MET A 373 11.45 6.21 -21.11
N GLN A 374 12.19 6.19 -22.25
CA GLN A 374 13.30 5.27 -22.49
C GLN A 374 14.41 5.38 -21.45
N GLN A 375 14.60 6.54 -20.84
CA GLN A 375 15.62 6.72 -19.79
C GLN A 375 15.29 5.88 -18.55
N ARG A 376 14.02 5.80 -18.19
CA ARG A 376 13.57 5.08 -16.99
C ARG A 376 13.24 3.63 -17.28
N TRP A 377 12.58 3.36 -18.43
CA TRP A 377 12.19 2.04 -18.87
C TRP A 377 12.74 1.72 -20.27
N PRO A 378 14.05 1.43 -20.41
CA PRO A 378 14.66 1.10 -21.69
C PRO A 378 13.95 -0.09 -22.37
N GLY A 379 13.47 0.13 -23.59
CA GLY A 379 12.73 -0.85 -24.37
C GLY A 379 11.20 -0.73 -24.27
N ILE A 380 10.66 0.23 -23.48
CA ILE A 380 9.23 0.52 -23.49
C ILE A 380 8.78 0.93 -24.90
N SER A 381 7.63 0.45 -25.34
CA SER A 381 7.11 0.69 -26.69
C SER A 381 5.57 0.73 -26.69
N ALA A 382 4.96 1.03 -27.84
CA ALA A 382 3.51 0.96 -28.02
C ALA A 382 3.17 0.09 -29.20
N SER A 383 2.27 -0.89 -29.00
CA SER A 383 1.60 -1.65 -30.04
C SER A 383 0.24 -1.01 -30.32
N ARG A 384 -0.09 -0.77 -31.60
CA ARG A 384 -1.29 0.00 -31.97
C ARG A 384 -2.28 -0.82 -32.77
N THR A 385 -3.54 -0.58 -32.50
CA THR A 385 -4.67 -0.95 -33.36
C THR A 385 -5.23 0.29 -34.06
N ALA A 386 -6.33 0.12 -34.76
CA ALA A 386 -7.05 1.25 -35.35
C ALA A 386 -7.66 2.20 -34.29
N THR A 387 -7.87 1.77 -33.06
CA THR A 387 -8.64 2.50 -32.03
C THR A 387 -7.87 2.82 -30.76
N GLU A 388 -6.81 2.06 -30.45
CA GLU A 388 -6.07 2.21 -29.18
C GLU A 388 -4.60 1.86 -29.33
N ALA A 389 -3.81 2.19 -28.34
CA ALA A 389 -2.43 1.77 -28.21
C ALA A 389 -2.23 1.02 -26.89
N HIS A 390 -1.68 -0.18 -26.94
CA HIS A 390 -1.19 -0.96 -25.82
C HIS A 390 0.26 -0.56 -25.54
N ILE A 391 0.58 -0.22 -24.31
CA ILE A 391 1.93 0.15 -23.87
C ILE A 391 2.66 -1.12 -23.44
N VAL A 392 3.67 -1.50 -24.18
CA VAL A 392 4.47 -2.70 -23.91
C VAL A 392 5.62 -2.34 -22.98
N ILE A 393 5.49 -2.72 -21.71
CA ILE A 393 6.52 -2.56 -20.69
C ILE A 393 7.39 -3.81 -20.70
N PRO A 394 8.73 -3.71 -20.86
CA PRO A 394 9.58 -4.89 -20.86
C PRO A 394 9.48 -5.69 -19.55
N GLU A 395 9.40 -7.01 -19.64
CA GLU A 395 9.17 -7.93 -18.52
C GLU A 395 10.12 -7.73 -17.33
N LYS A 396 11.37 -7.33 -17.60
CA LYS A 396 12.36 -7.02 -16.55
C LYS A 396 11.92 -5.94 -15.55
N PHE A 397 10.90 -5.13 -15.89
CA PHE A 397 10.33 -4.12 -15.01
C PHE A 397 9.06 -4.58 -14.30
N ASN A 398 8.49 -5.71 -14.71
CA ASN A 398 7.35 -6.35 -14.05
C ASN A 398 7.85 -7.21 -12.89
N VAL A 399 8.47 -6.55 -11.90
CA VAL A 399 8.95 -7.20 -10.69
C VAL A 399 7.79 -7.50 -9.74
N GLY A 400 7.96 -8.48 -8.85
CA GLY A 400 6.89 -8.90 -7.95
C GLY A 400 6.69 -7.98 -6.75
N HIS A 401 5.60 -8.20 -6.05
CA HIS A 401 5.22 -7.46 -4.83
C HIS A 401 6.36 -7.36 -3.78
N GLU A 402 7.16 -8.40 -3.66
CA GLU A 402 8.28 -8.46 -2.72
C GLU A 402 9.39 -7.44 -3.05
N GLU A 403 9.67 -7.22 -4.34
CA GLU A 403 10.63 -6.21 -4.79
C GLU A 403 10.07 -4.80 -4.57
N HIS A 404 8.78 -4.59 -4.83
CA HIS A 404 8.13 -3.31 -4.53
C HIS A 404 8.21 -3.00 -3.02
N PHE A 405 8.11 -4.03 -2.18
CA PHE A 405 8.27 -3.87 -0.74
C PHE A 405 9.68 -3.41 -0.36
N ALA A 406 10.72 -3.98 -1.00
CA ALA A 406 12.10 -3.54 -0.80
C ALA A 406 12.32 -2.08 -1.23
N GLN A 407 11.64 -1.63 -2.29
CA GLN A 407 11.68 -0.24 -2.75
C GLN A 407 11.01 0.71 -1.73
N VAL A 408 9.85 0.34 -1.18
CA VAL A 408 9.21 1.08 -0.06
C VAL A 408 10.14 1.16 1.13
N ALA A 409 10.77 0.06 1.51
CA ALA A 409 11.70 0.00 2.64
C ALA A 409 12.89 0.94 2.46
N LYS A 410 13.55 0.91 1.30
CA LYS A 410 14.67 1.82 0.99
C LYS A 410 14.24 3.27 1.09
N HIS A 411 13.11 3.63 0.49
CA HIS A 411 12.57 4.99 0.55
C HIS A 411 12.29 5.43 1.99
N PHE A 412 11.69 4.54 2.79
CA PHE A 412 11.45 4.80 4.20
C PHE A 412 12.76 4.99 4.99
N PHE A 413 13.81 4.21 4.74
CA PHE A 413 15.09 4.40 5.42
C PHE A 413 15.78 5.70 5.03
N ASP A 414 15.58 6.20 3.82
CA ASP A 414 16.03 7.55 3.46
C ASP A 414 15.27 8.62 4.27
N TYR A 415 13.98 8.44 4.51
CA TYR A 415 13.21 9.30 5.41
C TYR A 415 13.67 9.17 6.88
N VAL A 416 14.05 7.99 7.34
CA VAL A 416 14.62 7.82 8.70
C VAL A 416 15.92 8.60 8.85
N LYS A 417 16.75 8.64 7.81
CA LYS A 417 17.99 9.44 7.80
C LYS A 417 17.72 10.94 7.79
N SER A 418 16.66 11.37 7.12
CA SER A 418 16.30 12.79 6.97
C SER A 418 14.78 12.97 7.00
N PRO A 419 14.11 12.96 8.18
CA PRO A 419 12.65 13.08 8.25
C PRO A 419 12.10 14.37 7.61
N ALA A 420 12.89 15.43 7.59
CA ALA A 420 12.53 16.68 6.90
C ALA A 420 12.46 16.56 5.37
N SER A 421 12.95 15.48 4.79
CA SER A 421 12.86 15.22 3.35
C SER A 421 11.51 14.59 2.93
N ILE A 422 10.67 14.19 3.88
CA ILE A 422 9.33 13.67 3.57
C ILE A 422 8.53 14.81 2.90
N PRO A 423 8.07 14.65 1.67
CA PRO A 423 7.29 15.69 1.01
C PRO A 423 5.98 15.96 1.76
N GLY A 424 5.59 17.21 1.91
CA GLY A 424 4.36 17.57 2.61
C GLY A 424 3.10 16.95 2.01
N TRP A 425 3.11 16.66 0.71
CA TRP A 425 1.99 15.99 0.06
C TRP A 425 1.78 14.54 0.54
N GLU A 426 2.80 13.83 1.02
CA GLU A 426 2.63 12.47 1.59
C GLU A 426 1.66 12.47 2.76
N LYS A 427 1.83 13.38 3.71
CA LYS A 427 0.90 13.57 4.82
C LYS A 427 -0.52 13.84 4.33
N SER A 428 -0.66 14.77 3.37
CA SER A 428 -1.97 15.14 2.85
C SER A 428 -2.65 13.97 2.12
N TYR A 429 -1.89 13.13 1.42
CA TYR A 429 -2.39 11.92 0.75
C TYR A 429 -2.82 10.85 1.75
N MET A 430 -2.04 10.63 2.80
CA MET A 430 -2.45 9.72 3.86
C MET A 430 -3.78 10.15 4.49
N LEU A 431 -3.94 11.44 4.81
CA LEU A 431 -5.18 11.97 5.36
C LEU A 431 -6.36 11.80 4.39
N ALA A 432 -6.18 12.16 3.12
CA ALA A 432 -7.24 12.04 2.11
C ALA A 432 -7.63 10.57 1.86
N LYS A 433 -6.66 9.68 1.75
CA LYS A 433 -6.87 8.24 1.59
C LYS A 433 -7.69 7.65 2.73
N TYR A 434 -7.25 7.86 3.96
CA TYR A 434 -7.94 7.29 5.12
C TYR A 434 -9.30 7.94 5.37
N TYR A 435 -9.48 9.21 5.01
CA TYR A 435 -10.80 9.83 5.02
C TYR A 435 -11.76 9.15 4.03
N VAL A 436 -11.34 8.93 2.78
CA VAL A 436 -12.17 8.26 1.76
C VAL A 436 -12.53 6.85 2.21
N THR A 437 -11.56 6.06 2.65
CA THR A 437 -11.78 4.65 2.98
C THR A 437 -12.67 4.49 4.20
N THR A 438 -12.41 5.22 5.28
CA THR A 438 -13.19 5.10 6.52
C THR A 438 -14.57 5.73 6.40
N LYS A 439 -14.66 6.88 5.73
CA LYS A 439 -15.96 7.55 5.50
C LYS A 439 -16.85 6.78 4.53
N GLY A 440 -16.22 6.11 3.55
CA GLY A 440 -16.92 5.21 2.63
C GLY A 440 -17.56 4.02 3.37
N VAL A 441 -16.82 3.41 4.30
CA VAL A 441 -17.36 2.35 5.18
C VAL A 441 -18.48 2.89 6.06
N GLU A 442 -18.32 4.06 6.67
CA GLU A 442 -19.36 4.69 7.50
C GLU A 442 -20.66 4.92 6.72
N LEU A 443 -20.56 5.40 5.47
CA LEU A 443 -21.73 5.58 4.60
C LEU A 443 -22.39 4.25 4.21
N ALA A 444 -21.60 3.21 3.99
CA ALA A 444 -22.11 1.89 3.63
C ALA A 444 -22.88 1.20 4.77
N ARG A 445 -22.65 1.60 6.03
CA ARG A 445 -23.30 1.08 7.24
C ARG A 445 -24.60 1.80 7.61
N LYS A 446 -24.91 2.92 6.96
CA LYS A 446 -26.14 3.71 7.13
C LYS A 446 -27.27 3.20 6.25
#